data_a5a098fb9ded258221978f3d38baaf7f
#
_entry.id   a5a098fb9ded258221978f3d38baaf7f
#
_cell.length_a   1.000
_cell.length_b   1.000
_cell.length_c   1.000
_cell.angle_alpha   90.00
_cell.angle_beta   90.00
_cell.angle_gamma   90.00
#
_symmetry.space_group_name_H-M   'P 1'
#
loop_
_entity.id
_entity.type
_entity.pdbx_description
1 polymer ?
#
loop_
_entity_poly.entity_id
_entity_poly.type
_entity_poly.pdbx_seq_one_letter_code
_entity_poly.pdbx_strand_id
1 'polypeptide(L)' 'MLTILLHRAPARAFYRVEISDNLFGEYTVLREWGRAGRLAGARVNWFSNLRDAVQAADRWRGRAISRGYRLSERRAARG' A
#
# COMPACT_ATOMS: atom_id res chain seq x y z
N MET A 1 9.88 -4.48 1.60
CA MET A 1 9.73 -5.58 0.63
C MET A 1 9.08 -5.10 -0.66
N LEU A 2 7.84 -4.67 -0.67
CA LEU A 2 7.15 -4.15 -1.85
C LEU A 2 6.38 -2.89 -1.48
N THR A 3 6.58 -1.83 -2.25
CA THR A 3 5.82 -0.58 -2.09
C THR A 3 5.13 -0.24 -3.40
N ILE A 4 3.84 0.07 -3.31
CA ILE A 4 3.03 0.52 -4.43
C ILE A 4 2.52 1.90 -4.08
N LEU A 5 2.76 2.87 -4.96
CA LEU A 5 2.30 4.23 -4.78
C LEU A 5 1.32 4.59 -5.90
N LEU A 6 0.16 5.09 -5.51
CA LEU A 6 -0.90 5.49 -6.41
C LEU A 6 -1.23 6.97 -6.19
N HIS A 7 -1.63 7.63 -7.27
CA HIS A 7 -2.02 9.03 -7.21
C HIS A 7 -3.34 9.26 -7.94
N ARG A 8 -4.03 10.29 -7.53
CA ARG A 8 -5.27 10.75 -8.18
C ARG A 8 -5.21 12.25 -8.39
N ALA A 9 -5.17 12.66 -9.65
CA ALA A 9 -5.27 14.06 -10.04
C ALA A 9 -6.74 14.49 -10.13
N PRO A 10 -7.06 15.79 -10.02
CA PRO A 10 -6.15 16.92 -9.78
C PRO A 10 -5.88 17.20 -8.30
N ALA A 11 -6.51 16.49 -7.40
CA ALA A 11 -6.48 16.76 -5.96
C ALA A 11 -5.12 16.46 -5.30
N ARG A 12 -4.15 15.93 -6.05
CA ARG A 12 -2.85 15.51 -5.55
C ARG A 12 -2.98 14.50 -4.41
N ALA A 13 -4.03 13.68 -4.47
CA ALA A 13 -4.26 12.62 -3.51
C ALA A 13 -3.28 11.46 -3.78
N PHE A 14 -2.77 10.86 -2.71
CA PHE A 14 -1.92 9.68 -2.82
C PHE A 14 -2.46 8.54 -1.97
N TYR A 15 -2.10 7.33 -2.38
CA TYR A 15 -2.39 6.11 -1.64
C TYR A 15 -1.18 5.20 -1.76
N ARG A 16 -0.65 4.79 -0.63
CA ARG A 16 0.56 3.95 -0.58
C ARG A 16 0.22 2.64 0.11
N VAL A 17 0.67 1.54 -0.50
CA VAL A 17 0.53 0.20 0.05
C VAL A 17 1.93 -0.39 0.15
N GLU A 18 2.32 -0.82 1.34
CA GLU A 18 3.63 -1.40 1.57
C GLU A 18 3.52 -2.74 2.27
N ILE A 19 4.17 -3.75 1.71
CA ILE A 19 4.27 -5.08 2.31
C ILE A 19 5.66 -5.20 2.93
N SER A 20 5.71 -5.55 4.21
CA SER A 20 6.96 -5.77 4.95
C SER A 20 6.89 -7.07 5.73
N ASP A 21 8.04 -7.68 5.95
CA ASP A 21 8.16 -8.82 6.86
C ASP A 21 8.82 -8.38 8.16
N ASN A 22 8.60 -9.16 9.21
CA ASN A 22 9.26 -8.94 10.50
C ASN A 22 10.15 -10.14 10.86
N LEU A 23 10.82 -10.05 12.01
CA LEU A 23 11.74 -11.09 12.46
C LEU A 23 11.04 -12.38 12.90
N PHE A 24 9.72 -12.38 13.02
CA PHE A 24 8.94 -13.50 13.53
C PHE A 24 8.21 -14.27 12.43
N GLY A 25 8.54 -14.01 11.16
CA GLY A 25 7.89 -14.68 10.04
C GLY A 25 6.50 -14.19 9.72
N GLU A 26 6.11 -13.05 10.28
CA GLU A 26 4.83 -12.42 9.97
C GLU A 26 5.01 -11.35 8.92
N TYR A 27 3.91 -10.99 8.26
CA TYR A 27 3.89 -9.96 7.23
C TYR A 27 2.92 -8.88 7.60
N THR A 28 3.28 -7.63 7.32
CA THR A 28 2.40 -6.49 7.51
C THR A 28 2.09 -5.85 6.19
N VAL A 29 0.88 -5.33 6.07
CA VAL A 29 0.51 -4.46 4.96
C VAL A 29 0.14 -3.11 5.55
N LEU A 30 0.96 -2.12 5.26
CA LEU A 30 0.73 -0.74 5.65
C LEU A 30 0.00 -0.03 4.53
N ARG A 31 -1.08 0.65 4.87
CA ARG A 31 -1.80 1.53 3.96
C ARG A 31 -1.73 2.95 4.49
N GLU A 32 -1.25 3.85 3.67
CA GLU A 32 -1.20 5.27 3.99
C GLU A 32 -1.87 6.05 2.88
N TRP A 33 -2.58 7.10 3.23
CA TRP A 33 -3.22 7.97 2.25
C TRP A 33 -3.20 9.40 2.73
N GLY A 34 -3.30 10.30 1.77
CA GLY A 34 -3.28 11.70 2.07
C GLY A 34 -3.43 12.55 0.83
N ARG A 35 -3.07 13.82 0.96
CA ARG A 35 -3.27 14.81 -0.08
C ARG A 35 -2.15 15.83 -0.03
N ALA A 36 -1.60 16.18 -1.21
CA ALA A 36 -0.57 17.21 -1.34
C ALA A 36 0.63 17.00 -0.41
N GLY A 37 1.09 15.75 -0.28
CA GLY A 37 2.22 15.39 0.56
C GLY A 37 1.91 15.31 2.06
N ARG A 38 0.66 15.53 2.47
CA ARG A 38 0.25 15.45 3.88
C ARG A 38 -0.48 14.14 4.14
N LEU A 39 -0.02 13.42 5.15
CA LEU A 39 -0.65 12.17 5.56
C LEU A 39 -1.98 12.46 6.23
N ALA A 40 -3.05 11.82 5.75
CA ALA A 40 -4.40 11.93 6.33
C ALA A 40 -4.75 10.72 7.20
N GLY A 41 -4.21 9.55 6.87
CA GLY A 41 -4.48 8.36 7.64
C GLY A 41 -3.54 7.22 7.28
N ALA A 42 -3.49 6.23 8.17
CA ALA A 42 -2.70 5.04 7.98
C ALA A 42 -3.34 3.86 8.70
N ARG A 43 -3.17 2.65 8.15
CA ARG A 43 -3.60 1.42 8.80
C ARG A 43 -2.58 0.32 8.54
N VAL A 44 -2.41 -0.55 9.52
CA VAL A 44 -1.53 -1.72 9.43
C VAL A 44 -2.36 -2.96 9.69
N ASN A 45 -2.23 -3.94 8.81
CA ASN A 45 -2.81 -5.26 9.00
C ASN A 45 -1.71 -6.32 9.03
N TRP A 46 -1.90 -7.35 9.84
CA TRP A 46 -0.93 -8.42 10.06
C TRP A 46 -1.41 -9.71 9.40
N PHE A 47 -0.46 -10.43 8.81
CA PHE A 47 -0.74 -11.70 8.14
C PHE A 47 0.32 -12.72 8.52
N SER A 48 -0.09 -13.98 8.64
CA SER A 48 0.82 -15.06 9.01
C SER A 48 1.62 -15.61 7.83
N ASN A 49 1.28 -15.22 6.61
CA ASN A 49 1.99 -15.68 5.41
C ASN A 49 1.96 -14.60 4.33
N LEU A 50 2.92 -14.69 3.41
CA LEU A 50 3.07 -13.69 2.34
C LEU A 50 1.91 -13.70 1.37
N ARG A 51 1.35 -14.89 1.08
CA ARG A 51 0.24 -15.01 0.15
C ARG A 51 -0.95 -14.17 0.57
N ASP A 52 -1.34 -14.25 1.84
CA ASP A 52 -2.48 -13.48 2.35
C ASP A 52 -2.20 -11.98 2.36
N ALA A 53 -0.96 -11.60 2.68
CA ALA A 53 -0.55 -10.20 2.63
C ALA A 53 -0.63 -9.64 1.21
N VAL A 54 -0.15 -10.38 0.22
CA VAL A 54 -0.20 -9.98 -1.19
C VAL A 54 -1.65 -9.88 -1.67
N GLN A 55 -2.50 -10.84 -1.32
CA GLN A 55 -3.91 -10.80 -1.70
C GLN A 55 -4.61 -9.59 -1.10
N ALA A 56 -4.33 -9.27 0.16
CA ALA A 56 -4.91 -8.10 0.81
C ALA A 56 -4.44 -6.80 0.15
N ALA A 57 -3.14 -6.69 -0.12
CA ALA A 57 -2.58 -5.52 -0.80
C ALA A 57 -3.22 -5.33 -2.18
N ASP A 58 -3.42 -6.42 -2.90
CA ASP A 58 -4.04 -6.37 -4.23
C ASP A 58 -5.50 -5.90 -4.16
N ARG A 59 -6.26 -6.35 -3.16
CA ARG A 59 -7.63 -5.88 -2.95
C ARG A 59 -7.68 -4.38 -2.69
N TRP A 60 -6.83 -3.89 -1.82
CA TRP A 60 -6.79 -2.46 -1.49
C TRP A 60 -6.34 -1.62 -2.69
N ARG A 61 -5.36 -2.10 -3.43
CA ARG A 61 -4.93 -1.46 -4.68
C ARG A 61 -6.10 -1.36 -5.66
N GLY A 62 -6.83 -2.46 -5.85
CA GLY A 62 -7.98 -2.50 -6.74
C GLY A 62 -9.08 -1.52 -6.33
N ARG A 63 -9.34 -1.39 -5.02
CA ARG A 63 -10.30 -0.41 -4.51
C ARG A 63 -9.86 1.02 -4.80
N ALA A 64 -8.58 1.31 -4.63
CA ALA A 64 -8.05 2.63 -4.94
C ALA A 64 -8.17 2.93 -6.43
N ILE A 65 -7.84 1.97 -7.28
CA ILE A 65 -7.97 2.13 -8.74
C ILE A 65 -9.44 2.40 -9.12
N SER A 66 -10.38 1.69 -8.51
CA SER A 66 -11.81 1.92 -8.78
C SER A 66 -12.29 3.30 -8.33
N ARG A 67 -11.55 3.97 -7.45
CA ARG A 67 -11.84 5.33 -7.00
C ARG A 67 -11.08 6.39 -7.80
N GLY A 68 -10.44 6.00 -8.89
CA GLY A 68 -9.75 6.92 -9.78
C GLY A 68 -8.25 7.07 -9.53
N TYR A 69 -7.68 6.34 -8.59
CA TYR A 69 -6.24 6.36 -8.39
C TYR A 69 -5.54 5.62 -9.51
N ARG A 70 -4.34 6.04 -9.85
CA ARG A 70 -3.50 5.40 -10.86
C ARG A 70 -2.15 5.04 -10.27
N LEU A 71 -1.60 3.92 -10.69
CA LEU A 71 -0.27 3.49 -10.27
C LEU A 71 0.75 4.50 -10.77
N SER A 72 1.51 5.08 -9.85
CA SER A 72 2.58 6.03 -10.18
C SER A 72 3.96 5.45 -9.93
N GLU A 73 4.09 4.52 -8.98
CA GLU A 73 5.36 3.91 -8.67
C GLU A 73 5.15 2.52 -8.08
N ARG A 74 6.01 1.60 -8.47
CA ARG A 74 6.08 0.26 -7.88
C ARG A 74 7.54 -0.02 -7.57
N ARG A 75 7.85 -0.31 -6.30
CA ARG A 75 9.20 -0.54 -5.87
C ARG A 75 9.28 -1.81 -5.03
N ALA A 76 10.18 -2.73 -5.42
CA ALA A 76 10.52 -3.89 -4.63
C ALA A 76 11.87 -3.65 -3.99
N ALA A 77 11.92 -3.69 -2.66
CA ALA A 77 13.17 -3.55 -1.93
C ALA A 77 13.62 -4.92 -1.45
N ARG A 78 14.91 -5.18 -1.54
CA ARG A 78 15.51 -6.35 -0.92
C ARG A 78 15.67 -6.06 0.57
N GLY A 79 15.06 -6.89 1.36
CA GLY A 79 15.09 -6.77 2.80
C GLY A 79 16.44 -6.94 3.42
#